data_a31466115de427c25f37fbb01e7b5ccd
#
_entry.id   a31466115de427c25f37fbb01e7b5ccd
#
_cell.length_a   1.000
_cell.length_b   1.000
_cell.length_c   1.000
_cell.angle_alpha   90.00
_cell.angle_beta   90.00
_cell.angle_gamma   90.00
#
_symmetry.space_group_name_H-M   'P 1'
#
loop_
_entity.id
_entity.type
_entity.pdbx_description
1 polymer ?
#
loop_
_entity_poly.entity_id
_entity_poly.type
_entity_poly.pdbx_seq_one_letter_code
_entity_poly.pdbx_strand_id
1 'polypeptide(L)'
;MYTEYLSQQETPREASLQQAAPPRRAESRRRDPRRDRQRRVLLTAMALALFLAGFISGCCVGRAHGGEEGGTGGAGASVKQQKSNIPACITLPDYIKEDLLPVNEYSRCGDKLQRVNAVVIHYVGNPNTTAWQNRSYFENLAASGETSASSNLIVGLEGEALLCVPLDEVAYCSNDRNYDTVSIEFCHPDTDGKPTQATYDTLVKLTAWLCDLYGLNAQEGIIRHYDVTGKECPVYFVQNKDEWTRFKSDVAKAMQ
;
A
#
# COMPACT_ATOMS: atom_id res chain seq x y z
N MET A 1 32.05 -53.40 -41.20
CA MET A 1 31.63 -54.73 -40.81
C MET A 1 30.65 -54.52 -39.66
N TYR A 2 29.42 -54.69 -40.08
CA TYR A 2 28.23 -54.76 -39.24
C TYR A 2 28.24 -56.09 -38.48
N THR A 3 27.68 -56.08 -37.30
CA THR A 3 26.76 -57.06 -36.71
C THR A 3 26.95 -57.16 -35.20
N GLU A 4 25.77 -57.13 -34.60
CA GLU A 4 25.33 -57.77 -33.36
C GLU A 4 25.63 -57.12 -32.04
N TYR A 5 24.62 -56.38 -31.54
CA TYR A 5 24.14 -56.53 -30.17
C TYR A 5 22.61 -56.37 -30.11
N LEU A 6 21.94 -57.50 -30.27
CA LEU A 6 20.53 -57.63 -29.91
C LEU A 6 20.39 -58.42 -28.63
N SER A 7 19.40 -58.08 -27.86
CA SER A 7 18.76 -58.86 -26.79
C SER A 7 19.32 -58.73 -25.39
N GLN A 8 18.67 -57.88 -24.61
CA GLN A 8 18.06 -58.33 -23.35
C GLN A 8 16.92 -57.36 -22.99
N GLN A 9 15.69 -57.78 -23.31
CA GLN A 9 14.47 -57.16 -22.81
C GLN A 9 14.23 -57.71 -21.39
N GLU A 10 14.34 -56.83 -20.39
CA GLU A 10 13.77 -57.12 -19.07
C GLU A 10 12.33 -56.56 -19.01
N THR A 11 11.41 -57.46 -18.74
CA THR A 11 9.98 -57.19 -18.55
C THR A 11 9.73 -56.34 -17.33
N PRO A 12 8.82 -55.34 -17.37
CA PRO A 12 8.43 -54.60 -16.20
C PRO A 12 7.62 -55.46 -15.23
N ARG A 13 8.09 -55.58 -14.00
CA ARG A 13 7.33 -56.15 -12.87
C ARG A 13 6.12 -55.22 -12.62
N GLU A 14 4.95 -55.81 -12.64
CA GLU A 14 3.70 -55.22 -12.17
C GLU A 14 3.83 -54.82 -10.70
N ALA A 15 3.98 -53.51 -10.43
CA ALA A 15 3.83 -52.96 -9.10
C ALA A 15 2.33 -52.83 -8.81
N SER A 16 1.85 -53.62 -7.86
CA SER A 16 0.50 -53.59 -7.34
C SER A 16 0.12 -52.16 -6.87
N LEU A 17 -0.87 -51.59 -7.50
CA LEU A 17 -1.53 -50.36 -7.07
C LEU A 17 -2.28 -50.61 -5.74
N GLN A 18 -1.63 -50.34 -4.62
CA GLN A 18 -2.33 -50.11 -3.37
C GLN A 18 -3.05 -48.76 -3.46
N GLN A 19 -4.36 -48.80 -3.58
CA GLN A 19 -5.24 -47.65 -3.51
C GLN A 19 -5.09 -46.99 -2.14
N ALA A 20 -4.42 -45.87 -2.09
CA ALA A 20 -4.42 -45.01 -0.91
C ALA A 20 -5.83 -44.42 -0.73
N ALA A 21 -6.41 -44.61 0.44
CA ALA A 21 -7.69 -44.02 0.81
C ALA A 21 -7.62 -42.48 0.72
N PRO A 22 -8.68 -41.80 0.25
CA PRO A 22 -8.69 -40.36 0.14
C PRO A 22 -8.55 -39.70 1.52
N PRO A 23 -7.84 -38.56 1.63
CA PRO A 23 -7.71 -37.88 2.90
C PRO A 23 -9.08 -37.44 3.42
N ARG A 24 -9.35 -37.74 4.69
CA ARG A 24 -10.58 -37.31 5.38
C ARG A 24 -10.68 -35.81 5.29
N ARG A 25 -11.72 -35.32 4.63
CA ARG A 25 -12.11 -33.90 4.55
C ARG A 25 -12.23 -33.37 5.97
N ALA A 26 -11.39 -32.43 6.34
CA ALA A 26 -11.53 -31.71 7.61
C ALA A 26 -12.92 -31.07 7.65
N GLU A 27 -13.75 -31.48 8.59
CA GLU A 27 -15.03 -30.83 8.86
C GLU A 27 -14.77 -29.39 9.26
N SER A 28 -15.09 -28.48 8.35
CA SER A 28 -15.13 -27.06 8.67
C SER A 28 -16.18 -26.86 9.76
N ARG A 29 -15.73 -26.59 10.99
CA ARG A 29 -16.61 -26.16 12.08
C ARG A 29 -17.39 -24.95 11.58
N ARG A 30 -18.66 -25.13 11.22
CA ARG A 30 -19.60 -24.05 10.91
C ARG A 30 -19.62 -23.13 12.13
N ARG A 31 -19.10 -21.92 11.95
CA ARG A 31 -19.19 -20.86 12.97
C ARG A 31 -20.67 -20.53 13.17
N ASP A 32 -21.14 -20.56 14.42
CA ASP A 32 -22.51 -20.24 14.76
C ASP A 32 -22.74 -18.71 14.57
N PRO A 33 -23.58 -18.30 13.60
CA PRO A 33 -23.79 -16.87 13.31
C PRO A 33 -24.42 -16.11 14.48
N ARG A 34 -25.04 -16.82 15.45
CA ARG A 34 -25.60 -16.21 16.65
C ARG A 34 -24.52 -15.76 17.64
N ARG A 35 -23.40 -16.51 17.75
CA ARG A 35 -22.26 -16.15 18.59
C ARG A 35 -21.50 -14.93 18.05
N ASP A 36 -21.38 -14.82 16.75
CA ASP A 36 -20.71 -13.67 16.13
C ASP A 36 -21.54 -12.40 16.27
N ARG A 37 -22.87 -12.50 16.16
CA ARG A 37 -23.78 -11.38 16.40
C ARG A 37 -23.73 -10.90 17.86
N GLN A 38 -23.69 -11.81 18.84
CA GLN A 38 -23.56 -11.45 20.25
C GLN A 38 -22.20 -10.79 20.58
N ARG A 39 -21.11 -11.25 19.98
CA ARG A 39 -19.79 -10.62 20.15
C ARG A 39 -19.74 -9.21 19.57
N ARG A 40 -20.34 -8.99 18.40
CA ARG A 40 -20.43 -7.64 17.80
C ARG A 40 -21.25 -6.68 18.66
N VAL A 41 -22.39 -7.12 19.18
CA VAL A 41 -23.23 -6.31 20.09
C VAL A 41 -22.50 -5.99 21.38
N LEU A 42 -21.71 -6.93 21.94
CA LEU A 42 -20.95 -6.69 23.17
C LEU A 42 -19.80 -5.69 22.96
N LEU A 43 -19.11 -5.76 21.82
CA LEU A 43 -18.01 -4.85 21.47
C LEU A 43 -18.51 -3.43 21.20
N THR A 44 -19.68 -3.27 20.54
CA THR A 44 -20.30 -1.95 20.35
C THR A 44 -20.82 -1.36 21.65
N ALA A 45 -21.37 -2.17 22.56
CA ALA A 45 -21.82 -1.71 23.87
C ALA A 45 -20.64 -1.25 24.77
N MET A 46 -19.51 -1.94 24.73
CA MET A 46 -18.30 -1.53 25.47
C MET A 46 -17.69 -0.23 24.90
N ALA A 47 -17.68 -0.05 23.57
CA ALA A 47 -17.21 1.18 22.94
C ALA A 47 -18.09 2.39 23.31
N LEU A 48 -19.42 2.22 23.37
CA LEU A 48 -20.35 3.27 23.79
C LEU A 48 -20.19 3.64 25.28
N ALA A 49 -19.92 2.65 26.14
CA ALA A 49 -19.71 2.89 27.59
C ALA A 49 -18.42 3.68 27.85
N LEU A 50 -17.36 3.45 27.10
CA LEU A 50 -16.11 4.21 27.20
C LEU A 50 -16.25 5.66 26.67
N PHE A 51 -17.12 5.89 25.68
CA PHE A 51 -17.41 7.23 25.16
C PHE A 51 -18.23 8.08 26.15
N LEU A 52 -19.15 7.46 26.91
CA LEU A 52 -19.97 8.16 27.90
C LEU A 52 -19.21 8.46 29.21
N ALA A 53 -18.20 7.68 29.58
CA ALA A 53 -17.37 7.92 30.73
C ALA A 53 -16.37 9.09 30.54
N GLY A 54 -16.02 9.44 29.30
CA GLY A 54 -15.12 10.55 28.97
C GLY A 54 -15.78 11.95 29.01
N PHE A 55 -17.12 12.04 29.06
CA PHE A 55 -17.84 13.31 28.91
C PHE A 55 -18.29 13.96 30.25
N ILE A 56 -18.05 13.33 31.42
CA ILE A 56 -18.53 13.82 32.71
C ILE A 56 -17.46 14.56 33.55
N SER A 57 -16.24 14.77 33.02
CA SER A 57 -15.18 15.47 33.76
C SER A 57 -14.72 16.77 33.09
N GLY A 58 -15.65 17.69 32.87
CA GLY A 58 -15.32 18.95 32.19
C GLY A 58 -16.30 20.10 32.44
N CYS A 59 -17.06 20.11 33.50
CA CYS A 59 -17.86 21.28 33.86
C CYS A 59 -17.63 21.67 35.33
N CYS A 60 -16.68 22.57 35.57
CA CYS A 60 -16.62 23.37 36.82
C CYS A 60 -16.27 24.82 36.53
N VAL A 61 -17.32 25.65 36.56
CA VAL A 61 -17.41 26.95 37.22
C VAL A 61 -16.29 27.97 36.96
N GLY A 62 -16.54 28.88 36.05
CA GLY A 62 -15.87 30.17 35.94
C GLY A 62 -16.71 31.26 36.59
N ARG A 63 -16.30 31.73 37.77
CA ARG A 63 -16.90 32.87 38.48
C ARG A 63 -16.30 34.16 37.95
N ALA A 64 -17.16 35.09 37.54
CA ALA A 64 -16.80 36.41 37.08
C ALA A 64 -16.11 37.23 38.19
N HIS A 65 -14.97 37.85 37.88
CA HIS A 65 -14.50 39.07 38.52
C HIS A 65 -13.83 39.94 37.47
N GLY A 66 -14.30 41.15 37.32
CA GLY A 66 -13.72 42.16 36.47
C GLY A 66 -12.46 42.75 37.03
N GLY A 67 -11.61 43.34 36.19
CA GLY A 67 -10.38 44.06 36.54
C GLY A 67 -9.48 44.25 35.31
N GLU A 68 -9.49 45.44 34.83
CA GLU A 68 -8.61 46.27 34.04
C GLU A 68 -7.30 45.76 33.46
N GLU A 69 -7.13 46.06 32.18
CA GLU A 69 -5.98 46.54 31.42
C GLU A 69 -4.56 46.04 31.70
N GLY A 70 -3.97 45.44 30.68
CA GLY A 70 -2.53 45.17 30.59
C GLY A 70 -2.19 44.44 29.29
N GLY A 71 -1.97 45.17 28.22
CA GLY A 71 -1.56 44.62 26.93
C GLY A 71 -0.17 43.99 27.01
N THR A 72 -0.08 42.71 26.58
CA THR A 72 1.17 42.15 26.04
C THR A 72 0.80 41.30 24.84
N GLY A 73 1.35 41.68 23.70
CA GLY A 73 1.12 41.06 22.41
C GLY A 73 1.46 39.55 22.43
N GLY A 74 0.46 38.74 22.39
CA GLY A 74 0.60 37.34 21.99
C GLY A 74 0.90 37.32 20.51
N ALA A 75 2.16 37.03 20.14
CA ALA A 75 2.54 36.71 18.77
C ALA A 75 1.78 35.46 18.37
N GLY A 76 0.64 35.66 17.69
CA GLY A 76 -0.01 34.61 16.96
C GLY A 76 0.97 34.12 15.92
N ALA A 77 1.54 32.93 16.13
CA ALA A 77 2.31 32.26 15.11
C ALA A 77 1.36 32.05 13.92
N SER A 78 1.48 32.92 12.93
CA SER A 78 0.84 32.75 11.63
C SER A 78 1.37 31.45 11.06
N VAL A 79 0.60 30.38 11.15
CA VAL A 79 0.87 29.14 10.40
C VAL A 79 0.84 29.56 8.94
N LYS A 80 2.02 29.78 8.36
CA LYS A 80 2.16 30.04 6.92
C LYS A 80 1.60 28.82 6.22
N GLN A 81 0.42 28.96 5.67
CA GLN A 81 -0.20 27.92 4.84
C GLN A 81 0.76 27.66 3.68
N GLN A 82 1.40 26.49 3.70
CA GLN A 82 2.43 26.13 2.73
C GLN A 82 1.71 25.93 1.38
N LYS A 83 2.13 26.67 0.36
CA LYS A 83 1.52 26.60 -0.98
C LYS A 83 1.56 25.17 -1.51
N SER A 84 0.50 24.73 -2.16
CA SER A 84 0.45 23.44 -2.86
C SER A 84 1.60 23.31 -3.86
N ASN A 85 2.20 22.12 -3.94
CA ASN A 85 3.19 21.77 -4.96
C ASN A 85 2.61 20.84 -6.03
N ILE A 86 1.29 20.64 -6.02
CA ILE A 86 0.58 19.82 -7.01
C ILE A 86 0.29 20.69 -8.22
N PRO A 87 0.74 20.30 -9.43
CA PRO A 87 0.43 21.04 -10.65
C PRO A 87 -1.08 21.07 -10.92
N ALA A 88 -1.56 22.17 -11.50
CA ALA A 88 -2.97 22.32 -11.87
C ALA A 88 -3.39 21.32 -12.98
N CYS A 89 -2.44 20.84 -13.78
CA CYS A 89 -2.62 19.82 -14.78
C CYS A 89 -1.41 18.88 -14.74
N ILE A 90 -1.66 17.58 -14.67
CA ILE A 90 -0.64 16.55 -14.69
C ILE A 90 -0.73 15.83 -16.04
N THR A 91 0.33 15.93 -16.85
CA THR A 91 0.45 15.15 -18.08
C THR A 91 1.21 13.86 -17.78
N LEU A 92 0.55 12.73 -17.98
CA LEU A 92 1.17 11.43 -17.76
C LEU A 92 2.20 11.12 -18.86
N PRO A 93 3.36 10.54 -18.51
CA PRO A 93 4.25 9.93 -19.49
C PRO A 93 3.56 8.78 -20.25
N ASP A 94 3.92 8.58 -21.52
CA ASP A 94 3.30 7.59 -22.41
C ASP A 94 3.42 6.13 -21.91
N TYR A 95 4.39 5.83 -21.04
CA TYR A 95 4.57 4.50 -20.46
C TYR A 95 3.66 4.21 -19.25
N ILE A 96 2.90 5.21 -18.78
CA ILE A 96 1.92 5.02 -17.70
C ILE A 96 0.55 4.82 -18.32
N LYS A 97 -0.05 3.66 -18.08
CA LYS A 97 -1.42 3.38 -18.49
C LYS A 97 -2.38 3.81 -17.41
N GLU A 98 -3.35 4.64 -17.78
CA GLU A 98 -4.44 5.00 -16.89
C GLU A 98 -5.49 3.89 -16.84
N ASP A 99 -5.78 3.39 -15.64
CA ASP A 99 -6.85 2.42 -15.34
C ASP A 99 -7.43 2.72 -13.95
N LEU A 100 -8.13 3.86 -13.87
CA LEU A 100 -8.61 4.42 -12.62
C LEU A 100 -9.66 3.53 -11.96
N LEU A 101 -9.56 3.41 -10.64
CA LEU A 101 -10.59 2.81 -9.81
C LEU A 101 -11.86 3.67 -9.83
N PRO A 102 -13.06 3.07 -9.84
CA PRO A 102 -14.28 3.80 -9.56
C PRO A 102 -14.23 4.45 -8.17
N VAL A 103 -14.81 5.63 -8.00
CA VAL A 103 -14.92 6.30 -6.69
C VAL A 103 -15.77 5.44 -5.76
N ASN A 104 -15.23 5.11 -4.59
CA ASN A 104 -15.88 4.34 -3.52
C ASN A 104 -15.15 4.57 -2.19
N GLU A 105 -15.79 4.23 -1.08
CA GLU A 105 -15.25 4.47 0.27
C GLU A 105 -14.07 3.56 0.67
N TYR A 106 -13.82 2.45 -0.06
CA TYR A 106 -12.82 1.43 0.33
C TYR A 106 -11.49 1.53 -0.43
N SER A 107 -11.49 2.06 -1.66
CA SER A 107 -10.26 2.11 -2.47
C SER A 107 -10.00 3.43 -3.18
N ARG A 108 -11.01 4.29 -3.36
CA ARG A 108 -10.84 5.64 -3.92
C ARG A 108 -11.92 6.58 -3.42
N CYS A 109 -11.63 7.35 -2.36
CA CYS A 109 -12.59 8.30 -1.79
C CYS A 109 -12.85 9.53 -2.68
N GLY A 110 -11.92 9.89 -3.56
CA GLY A 110 -12.00 11.10 -4.38
C GLY A 110 -11.50 12.36 -3.65
N ASP A 111 -11.04 12.25 -2.41
CA ASP A 111 -10.48 13.37 -1.66
C ASP A 111 -9.19 13.87 -2.30
N LYS A 112 -9.04 15.21 -2.38
CA LYS A 112 -7.87 15.82 -3.01
C LYS A 112 -6.74 16.04 -2.01
N LEU A 113 -5.53 15.71 -2.45
CA LEU A 113 -4.31 16.07 -1.75
C LEU A 113 -4.12 17.59 -1.75
N GLN A 114 -3.73 18.15 -0.62
CA GLN A 114 -3.38 19.58 -0.53
C GLN A 114 -1.94 19.83 -0.94
N ARG A 115 -1.07 18.86 -0.68
CA ARG A 115 0.35 18.90 -0.97
C ARG A 115 0.88 17.46 -1.01
N VAL A 116 1.95 17.21 -1.77
CA VAL A 116 2.71 15.96 -1.74
C VAL A 116 4.08 16.23 -1.10
N ASN A 117 4.36 15.58 0.02
CA ASN A 117 5.60 15.73 0.77
C ASN A 117 6.56 14.53 0.58
N ALA A 118 6.05 13.39 0.09
CA ALA A 118 6.89 12.25 -0.24
C ALA A 118 6.22 11.31 -1.26
N VAL A 119 7.04 10.51 -1.93
CA VAL A 119 6.65 9.30 -2.64
C VAL A 119 6.94 8.12 -1.72
N VAL A 120 5.92 7.30 -1.45
CA VAL A 120 6.03 6.12 -0.59
C VAL A 120 6.12 4.87 -1.45
N ILE A 121 7.18 4.10 -1.24
CA ILE A 121 7.41 2.84 -1.96
C ILE A 121 6.87 1.68 -1.13
N HIS A 122 6.04 0.86 -1.79
CA HIS A 122 5.43 -0.36 -1.27
C HIS A 122 5.71 -1.53 -2.22
N TYR A 123 5.43 -2.73 -1.75
CA TYR A 123 5.36 -3.92 -2.59
C TYR A 123 4.02 -4.61 -2.35
N VAL A 124 3.47 -5.27 -3.34
CA VAL A 124 2.12 -5.87 -3.26
C VAL A 124 1.98 -6.99 -2.22
N GLY A 125 3.09 -7.52 -1.70
CA GLY A 125 3.10 -8.58 -0.66
C GLY A 125 2.50 -9.91 -1.12
N ASN A 126 2.16 -10.04 -2.40
CA ASN A 126 1.56 -11.22 -3.02
C ASN A 126 2.40 -11.63 -4.24
N PRO A 127 3.34 -12.60 -4.08
CA PRO A 127 4.31 -12.93 -5.13
C PRO A 127 3.63 -13.39 -6.42
N ASN A 128 4.29 -13.11 -7.54
CA ASN A 128 3.89 -13.55 -8.88
C ASN A 128 2.47 -13.11 -9.30
N THR A 129 2.01 -11.97 -8.78
CA THR A 129 0.78 -11.32 -9.23
C THR A 129 1.09 -10.16 -10.17
N THR A 130 0.21 -9.93 -11.14
CA THR A 130 0.33 -8.84 -12.12
C THR A 130 -0.21 -7.53 -11.56
N ALA A 131 0.16 -6.39 -12.18
CA ALA A 131 -0.37 -5.09 -11.84
C ALA A 131 -1.90 -5.05 -11.94
N TRP A 132 -2.49 -5.67 -12.98
CA TRP A 132 -3.95 -5.75 -13.16
C TRP A 132 -4.66 -6.60 -12.11
N GLN A 133 -4.05 -7.70 -11.65
CA GLN A 133 -4.63 -8.49 -10.55
C GLN A 133 -4.69 -7.69 -9.25
N ASN A 134 -3.64 -6.93 -8.94
CA ASN A 134 -3.61 -6.08 -7.76
C ASN A 134 -4.57 -4.88 -7.90
N ARG A 135 -4.66 -4.27 -9.07
CA ARG A 135 -5.67 -3.24 -9.36
C ARG A 135 -7.10 -3.79 -9.19
N SER A 136 -7.36 -5.01 -9.69
CA SER A 136 -8.66 -5.67 -9.53
C SER A 136 -8.97 -6.01 -8.08
N TYR A 137 -7.96 -6.36 -7.28
CA TYR A 137 -8.14 -6.53 -5.83
C TYR A 137 -8.64 -5.23 -5.18
N PHE A 138 -8.03 -4.08 -5.50
CA PHE A 138 -8.50 -2.79 -4.99
C PHE A 138 -9.93 -2.46 -5.41
N GLU A 139 -10.30 -2.74 -6.67
CA GLU A 139 -11.68 -2.54 -7.16
C GLU A 139 -12.70 -3.40 -6.41
N ASN A 140 -12.36 -4.67 -6.15
CA ASN A 140 -13.24 -5.60 -5.47
C ASN A 140 -13.51 -5.22 -4.00
N LEU A 141 -12.67 -4.40 -3.38
CA LEU A 141 -12.91 -3.88 -2.03
C LEU A 141 -14.20 -3.08 -1.93
N ALA A 142 -14.63 -2.42 -3.01
CA ALA A 142 -15.92 -1.73 -3.07
C ALA A 142 -17.11 -2.67 -2.82
N ALA A 143 -17.01 -3.92 -3.23
CA ALA A 143 -18.06 -4.93 -3.06
C ALA A 143 -17.89 -5.74 -1.77
N SER A 144 -16.65 -6.07 -1.37
CA SER A 144 -16.37 -6.89 -0.19
C SER A 144 -16.43 -6.12 1.12
N GLY A 145 -16.00 -4.85 1.12
CA GLY A 145 -15.91 -4.01 2.32
C GLY A 145 -14.99 -4.58 3.41
N GLU A 146 -14.09 -5.51 3.07
CA GLU A 146 -13.29 -6.22 4.06
C GLU A 146 -12.16 -5.37 4.66
N THR A 147 -11.68 -4.39 3.91
CA THR A 147 -10.65 -3.43 4.31
C THR A 147 -10.64 -2.23 3.38
N SER A 148 -9.89 -1.19 3.73
CA SER A 148 -9.60 -0.08 2.82
C SER A 148 -8.15 -0.16 2.37
N ALA A 149 -7.93 -0.24 1.06
CA ALA A 149 -6.60 -0.28 0.46
C ALA A 149 -6.63 0.18 -1.00
N SER A 150 -5.59 0.90 -1.42
CA SER A 150 -5.30 1.25 -2.80
C SER A 150 -3.88 1.79 -2.92
N SER A 151 -3.45 2.07 -4.14
CA SER A 151 -2.23 2.81 -4.43
C SER A 151 -2.49 3.76 -5.61
N ASN A 152 -1.76 4.88 -5.67
CA ASN A 152 -1.85 5.74 -6.85
C ASN A 152 -1.33 5.01 -8.08
N LEU A 153 -0.21 4.31 -7.96
CA LEU A 153 0.47 3.63 -9.05
C LEU A 153 0.82 2.19 -8.68
N ILE A 154 0.80 1.31 -9.67
CA ILE A 154 1.30 -0.07 -9.56
C ILE A 154 2.29 -0.30 -10.69
N VAL A 155 3.47 -0.85 -10.37
CA VAL A 155 4.47 -1.30 -11.34
C VAL A 155 4.45 -2.83 -11.40
N GLY A 156 4.19 -3.39 -12.57
CA GLY A 156 4.07 -4.83 -12.79
C GLY A 156 5.41 -5.55 -12.98
N LEU A 157 5.33 -6.88 -13.17
CA LEU A 157 6.50 -7.76 -13.29
C LEU A 157 7.33 -7.50 -14.55
N GLU A 158 6.69 -7.07 -15.64
CA GLU A 158 7.32 -6.76 -16.92
C GLU A 158 7.66 -5.27 -17.05
N GLY A 159 7.51 -4.50 -15.95
CA GLY A 159 7.79 -3.07 -15.92
C GLY A 159 6.64 -2.19 -16.42
N GLU A 160 5.45 -2.73 -16.63
CA GLU A 160 4.26 -1.94 -16.92
C GLU A 160 3.86 -1.08 -15.72
N ALA A 161 3.43 0.16 -15.97
CA ALA A 161 2.96 1.08 -14.94
C ALA A 161 1.48 1.39 -15.11
N LEU A 162 0.67 1.18 -14.06
CA LEU A 162 -0.75 1.51 -14.01
C LEU A 162 -1.00 2.66 -13.05
N LEU A 163 -1.78 3.66 -13.48
CA LEU A 163 -2.36 4.68 -12.61
C LEU A 163 -3.75 4.22 -12.16
N CYS A 164 -3.90 3.93 -10.88
CA CYS A 164 -5.15 3.42 -10.29
C CYS A 164 -5.94 4.48 -9.52
N VAL A 165 -5.25 5.44 -8.89
CA VAL A 165 -5.84 6.61 -8.22
C VAL A 165 -5.14 7.85 -8.76
N PRO A 166 -5.86 8.91 -9.16
CA PRO A 166 -5.25 10.16 -9.63
C PRO A 166 -4.15 10.67 -8.70
N LEU A 167 -3.12 11.29 -9.28
CA LEU A 167 -1.94 11.74 -8.54
C LEU A 167 -2.20 12.98 -7.66
N ASP A 168 -3.36 13.58 -7.78
CA ASP A 168 -3.86 14.65 -6.91
C ASP A 168 -4.93 14.16 -5.92
N GLU A 169 -5.17 12.84 -5.84
CA GLU A 169 -6.14 12.21 -4.94
C GLU A 169 -5.46 11.33 -3.88
N VAL A 170 -6.14 11.21 -2.74
CA VAL A 170 -5.74 10.35 -1.63
C VAL A 170 -5.89 8.88 -2.02
N ALA A 171 -4.81 8.09 -1.83
CA ALA A 171 -4.83 6.64 -1.90
C ALA A 171 -4.67 6.04 -0.50
N TYR A 172 -5.27 4.88 -0.25
CA TYR A 172 -5.23 4.20 1.05
C TYR A 172 -4.06 3.20 1.12
N CYS A 173 -2.83 3.70 1.25
CA CYS A 173 -1.62 2.89 1.20
C CYS A 173 -0.65 3.13 2.38
N SER A 174 -0.58 4.36 2.87
CA SER A 174 0.50 4.86 3.72
C SER A 174 0.03 5.32 5.11
N ASN A 175 -1.11 4.81 5.60
CA ASN A 175 -1.68 5.11 6.91
C ASN A 175 -1.85 6.63 7.13
N ASP A 176 -1.25 7.20 8.20
CA ASP A 176 -1.36 8.62 8.53
C ASP A 176 -0.76 9.55 7.46
N ARG A 177 0.07 9.00 6.54
CA ARG A 177 0.66 9.72 5.44
C ARG A 177 -0.16 9.65 4.13
N ASN A 178 -1.36 9.06 4.15
CA ASN A 178 -2.24 9.02 2.98
C ASN A 178 -2.58 10.42 2.43
N TYR A 179 -2.67 11.42 3.29
CA TYR A 179 -3.12 12.77 2.94
C TYR A 179 -2.02 13.72 2.44
N ASP A 180 -0.76 13.28 2.47
CA ASP A 180 0.38 14.09 2.07
C ASP A 180 1.43 13.35 1.24
N THR A 181 1.08 12.16 0.71
CA THR A 181 1.98 11.34 -0.11
C THR A 181 1.29 10.76 -1.33
N VAL A 182 2.11 10.42 -2.33
CA VAL A 182 1.74 9.55 -3.45
C VAL A 182 2.43 8.21 -3.26
N SER A 183 1.70 7.12 -3.51
CA SER A 183 2.17 5.75 -3.29
C SER A 183 2.42 4.99 -4.59
N ILE A 184 3.46 4.18 -4.60
CA ILE A 184 3.75 3.20 -5.65
C ILE A 184 3.84 1.81 -5.02
N GLU A 185 2.99 0.90 -5.46
CA GLU A 185 3.11 -0.54 -5.22
C GLU A 185 3.90 -1.18 -6.36
N PHE A 186 4.85 -2.06 -6.07
CA PHE A 186 5.50 -2.84 -7.12
C PHE A 186 5.26 -4.34 -6.95
N CYS A 187 5.10 -5.03 -8.08
CA CYS A 187 4.99 -6.48 -8.16
C CYS A 187 6.37 -7.13 -8.06
N HIS A 188 6.40 -8.35 -7.55
CA HIS A 188 7.63 -9.14 -7.38
C HIS A 188 7.35 -10.62 -7.64
N PRO A 189 8.33 -11.39 -8.16
CA PRO A 189 8.12 -12.80 -8.51
C PRO A 189 8.11 -13.73 -7.30
N ASP A 190 8.94 -13.47 -6.30
CA ASP A 190 9.22 -14.38 -5.19
C ASP A 190 8.92 -13.77 -3.82
N THR A 191 8.90 -14.61 -2.78
CA THR A 191 8.54 -14.21 -1.40
C THR A 191 9.53 -13.27 -0.72
N ASP A 192 10.76 -13.12 -1.26
CA ASP A 192 11.75 -12.16 -0.77
C ASP A 192 11.41 -10.70 -1.13
N GLY A 193 10.39 -10.49 -1.98
CA GLY A 193 9.92 -9.18 -2.40
C GLY A 193 10.87 -8.42 -3.32
N LYS A 194 11.87 -9.12 -3.93
CA LYS A 194 12.81 -8.51 -4.87
C LYS A 194 12.10 -8.19 -6.18
N PRO A 195 12.16 -6.94 -6.70
CA PRO A 195 11.61 -6.61 -8.01
C PRO A 195 12.40 -7.32 -9.12
N THR A 196 11.75 -7.60 -10.26
CA THR A 196 12.46 -7.94 -11.50
C THR A 196 13.30 -6.74 -11.95
N GLN A 197 14.23 -6.94 -12.89
CA GLN A 197 14.99 -5.82 -13.45
C GLN A 197 14.05 -4.83 -14.16
N ALA A 198 13.08 -5.32 -14.92
CA ALA A 198 12.09 -4.49 -15.60
C ALA A 198 11.23 -3.67 -14.62
N THR A 199 10.78 -4.32 -13.53
CA THR A 199 10.06 -3.64 -12.43
C THR A 199 10.94 -2.56 -11.80
N TYR A 200 12.21 -2.88 -11.50
CA TYR A 200 13.15 -1.94 -10.87
C TYR A 200 13.42 -0.71 -11.75
N ASP A 201 13.69 -0.93 -13.05
CA ASP A 201 13.98 0.16 -13.99
C ASP A 201 12.79 1.11 -14.14
N THR A 202 11.58 0.55 -14.23
CA THR A 202 10.34 1.36 -14.26
C THR A 202 10.11 2.07 -12.93
N LEU A 203 10.36 1.40 -11.80
CA LEU A 203 10.21 2.00 -10.47
C LEU A 203 11.13 3.21 -10.30
N VAL A 204 12.40 3.10 -10.73
CA VAL A 204 13.36 4.22 -10.72
C VAL A 204 12.86 5.37 -11.59
N LYS A 205 12.50 5.10 -12.85
CA LYS A 205 12.03 6.10 -13.81
C LYS A 205 10.76 6.82 -13.31
N LEU A 206 9.80 6.06 -12.79
CA LEU A 206 8.54 6.57 -12.29
C LEU A 206 8.73 7.42 -11.05
N THR A 207 9.57 6.98 -10.11
CA THR A 207 9.86 7.71 -8.88
C THR A 207 10.59 9.01 -9.18
N ALA A 208 11.55 9.01 -10.12
CA ALA A 208 12.25 10.22 -10.56
C ALA A 208 11.27 11.25 -11.13
N TRP A 209 10.40 10.82 -12.05
CA TRP A 209 9.38 11.69 -12.61
C TRP A 209 8.44 12.28 -11.56
N LEU A 210 8.01 11.49 -10.55
CA LEU A 210 7.19 12.01 -9.44
C LEU A 210 7.95 13.00 -8.57
N CYS A 211 9.24 12.76 -8.32
CA CYS A 211 10.07 13.72 -7.59
C CYS A 211 10.17 15.06 -8.34
N ASP A 212 10.39 15.04 -9.65
CA ASP A 212 10.41 16.25 -10.48
C ASP A 212 9.03 16.94 -10.50
N LEU A 213 7.95 16.16 -10.64
CA LEU A 213 6.56 16.66 -10.68
C LEU A 213 6.20 17.47 -9.43
N TYR A 214 6.62 17.01 -8.26
CA TYR A 214 6.29 17.62 -6.96
C TYR A 214 7.43 18.45 -6.36
N GLY A 215 8.57 18.55 -7.03
CA GLY A 215 9.76 19.26 -6.52
C GLY A 215 10.34 18.62 -5.26
N LEU A 216 10.40 17.29 -5.22
CA LEU A 216 10.91 16.52 -4.09
C LEU A 216 12.41 16.21 -4.25
N ASN A 217 13.13 16.20 -3.13
CA ASN A 217 14.50 15.72 -3.10
C ASN A 217 14.51 14.18 -3.03
N ALA A 218 15.30 13.49 -3.87
CA ALA A 218 15.34 12.03 -3.90
C ALA A 218 15.80 11.39 -2.58
N GLN A 219 16.64 12.06 -1.79
CA GLN A 219 17.14 11.51 -0.53
C GLN A 219 16.12 11.61 0.62
N GLU A 220 15.32 12.68 0.64
CA GLU A 220 14.38 12.99 1.72
C GLU A 220 12.93 12.70 1.33
N GLY A 221 12.57 12.94 0.07
CA GLY A 221 11.21 12.83 -0.45
C GLY A 221 10.83 11.41 -0.89
N ILE A 222 11.73 10.42 -0.82
CA ILE A 222 11.42 9.01 -1.12
C ILE A 222 11.54 8.21 0.17
N ILE A 223 10.44 7.61 0.60
CA ILE A 223 10.36 6.82 1.83
C ILE A 223 9.72 5.46 1.57
N ARG A 224 9.92 4.52 2.48
CA ARG A 224 9.24 3.21 2.48
C ARG A 224 8.02 3.28 3.39
N HIS A 225 7.07 2.41 3.20
CA HIS A 225 6.00 2.22 4.19
C HIS A 225 6.58 1.89 5.59
N TYR A 226 7.70 1.17 5.62
CA TYR A 226 8.46 0.93 6.86
C TYR A 226 8.81 2.21 7.63
N ASP A 227 9.18 3.25 6.92
CA ASP A 227 9.58 4.52 7.53
C ASP A 227 8.38 5.29 8.12
N VAL A 228 7.15 4.90 7.75
CA VAL A 228 5.89 5.45 8.29
C VAL A 228 5.41 4.66 9.52
N THR A 229 5.42 3.32 9.44
CA THR A 229 4.70 2.48 10.41
C THR A 229 5.56 1.43 11.11
N GLY A 230 6.80 1.19 10.64
CA GLY A 230 7.63 0.07 11.08
C GLY A 230 7.25 -1.29 10.46
N LYS A 231 6.20 -1.36 9.63
CA LYS A 231 5.85 -2.58 8.87
C LYS A 231 6.96 -2.90 7.87
N GLU A 232 7.37 -4.17 7.74
CA GLU A 232 8.36 -4.60 6.74
C GLU A 232 7.81 -4.49 5.30
N CYS A 233 7.66 -3.26 4.82
CA CYS A 233 7.18 -2.94 3.49
C CYS A 233 7.98 -1.75 2.89
N PRO A 234 8.57 -1.93 1.69
CA PRO A 234 8.73 -3.19 0.96
C PRO A 234 9.83 -4.06 1.59
N VAL A 235 9.55 -5.35 1.79
CA VAL A 235 10.41 -6.25 2.56
C VAL A 235 11.85 -6.29 2.02
N TYR A 236 12.00 -6.38 0.70
CA TYR A 236 13.32 -6.40 0.06
C TYR A 236 14.19 -5.18 0.43
N PHE A 237 13.63 -3.98 0.30
CA PHE A 237 14.35 -2.74 0.62
C PHE A 237 14.48 -2.47 2.13
N VAL A 238 13.69 -3.12 2.97
CA VAL A 238 13.86 -3.04 4.44
C VAL A 238 15.02 -3.92 4.88
N GLN A 239 15.10 -5.14 4.36
CA GLN A 239 16.12 -6.11 4.72
C GLN A 239 17.48 -5.85 4.03
N ASN A 240 17.48 -5.20 2.87
CA ASN A 240 18.69 -4.88 2.08
C ASN A 240 18.90 -3.35 2.00
N LYS A 241 19.47 -2.78 3.07
CA LYS A 241 19.64 -1.32 3.20
C LYS A 241 20.52 -0.71 2.10
N ASP A 242 21.51 -1.45 1.61
CA ASP A 242 22.37 -0.99 0.51
C ASP A 242 21.59 -0.87 -0.81
N GLU A 243 20.67 -1.81 -1.06
CA GLU A 243 19.79 -1.76 -2.23
C GLU A 243 18.79 -0.60 -2.14
N TRP A 244 18.30 -0.28 -0.94
CA TRP A 244 17.50 0.92 -0.74
C TRP A 244 18.27 2.20 -1.01
N THR A 245 19.51 2.29 -0.52
CA THR A 245 20.41 3.42 -0.76
C THR A 245 20.75 3.54 -2.24
N ARG A 246 21.02 2.42 -2.91
CA ARG A 246 21.24 2.35 -4.34
C ARG A 246 20.01 2.83 -5.12
N PHE A 247 18.82 2.36 -4.79
CA PHE A 247 17.57 2.79 -5.42
C PHE A 247 17.43 4.31 -5.38
N LYS A 248 17.58 4.94 -4.21
CA LYS A 248 17.51 6.40 -4.08
C LYS A 248 18.59 7.13 -4.89
N SER A 249 19.78 6.57 -4.96
CA SER A 249 20.86 7.10 -5.79
C SER A 249 20.54 7.00 -7.28
N ASP A 250 19.96 5.88 -7.74
CA ASP A 250 19.59 5.68 -9.14
C ASP A 250 18.42 6.59 -9.53
N VAL A 251 17.45 6.82 -8.64
CA VAL A 251 16.40 7.83 -8.82
C VAL A 251 17.01 9.22 -8.96
N ALA A 252 17.93 9.62 -8.06
CA ALA A 252 18.57 10.93 -8.12
C ALA A 252 19.36 11.14 -9.43
N LYS A 253 19.95 10.10 -10.01
CA LYS A 253 20.60 10.16 -11.33
C LYS A 253 19.59 10.29 -12.47
N ALA A 254 18.41 9.67 -12.33
CA ALA A 254 17.36 9.69 -13.35
C ALA A 254 16.59 11.03 -13.40
N MET A 255 16.66 11.85 -12.36
CA MET A 255 16.14 13.24 -12.29
C MET A 255 17.01 14.27 -13.01
N GLN A 256 18.19 13.91 -13.54
CA GLN A 256 19.15 14.78 -14.26
C GLN A 256 18.92 14.72 -15.81
#